data_c448422af3ebb34a034c17cc68766937
#
_entry.id   c448422af3ebb34a034c17cc68766937
#
_cell.length_a   1.000
_cell.length_b   1.000
_cell.length_c   1.000
_cell.angle_alpha   90.00
_cell.angle_beta   90.00
_cell.angle_gamma   90.00
#
_symmetry.space_group_name_H-M   'P 1'
#
loop_
_entity.id
_entity.type
_entity.pdbx_description
1 polymer ?
#
loop_
_entity_poly.entity_id
_entity_poly.type
_entity_poly.pdbx_seq_one_letter_code
_entity_poly.pdbx_strand_id
1 'polypeptide(L)'
;MAKIELDFMAAKIKEDLHWSKFKERGSMLGIETLVFIHKYLGNWLFKVILFPVMIYFYLTGSVARNSIHQYLSNLNKHKNNITLTKAQLFSKGFRVFYCFGLAIVDKFDAWLGKVNIEDIDIVNDEAYQALLNAQGAVIFSAHLGNMEVCRAIFSSGENKRKLNVITYNEHTPSFNNFLKKVNKDAAINFIHINNFGPADSIQLKQKIEDGEAIVIFADRTSVNNPESVYNVPFLGENAPFAKGPFALA
;
A
#
# COMPACT_ATOMS: atom_id res chain seq x y z
N MET A 1 23.49 31.21 -12.02
CA MET A 1 23.90 29.85 -12.38
C MET A 1 23.80 28.86 -11.21
N ALA A 2 24.48 29.05 -10.09
CA ALA A 2 24.46 28.07 -8.97
C ALA A 2 23.07 27.74 -8.39
N LYS A 3 22.15 28.70 -8.33
CA LYS A 3 20.77 28.43 -7.82
C LYS A 3 19.98 27.56 -8.79
N ILE A 4 20.12 27.75 -10.10
CA ILE A 4 19.45 26.96 -11.14
C ILE A 4 20.01 25.52 -11.14
N GLU A 5 21.31 25.37 -10.92
CA GLU A 5 21.95 24.04 -10.81
C GLU A 5 21.52 23.29 -9.54
N LEU A 6 21.39 24.00 -8.42
CA LEU A 6 20.86 23.44 -7.16
C LEU A 6 19.39 23.03 -7.30
N ASP A 7 18.56 23.85 -7.93
CA ASP A 7 17.14 23.54 -8.17
C ASP A 7 16.99 22.37 -9.13
N PHE A 8 17.84 22.28 -10.17
CA PHE A 8 17.88 21.15 -11.09
C PHE A 8 18.36 19.85 -10.43
N MET A 9 19.40 19.92 -9.58
CA MET A 9 19.84 18.78 -8.77
C MET A 9 18.77 18.33 -7.77
N ALA A 10 18.12 19.25 -7.10
CA ALA A 10 17.03 18.95 -6.16
C ALA A 10 15.84 18.31 -6.87
N ALA A 11 15.45 18.80 -8.05
CA ALA A 11 14.40 18.21 -8.88
C ALA A 11 14.77 16.80 -9.35
N LYS A 12 16.00 16.58 -9.79
CA LYS A 12 16.52 15.27 -10.23
C LYS A 12 16.59 14.28 -9.06
N ILE A 13 17.03 14.70 -7.87
CA ILE A 13 17.03 13.87 -6.67
C ILE A 13 15.59 13.49 -6.27
N LYS A 14 14.65 14.45 -6.36
CA LYS A 14 13.23 14.22 -6.07
C LYS A 14 12.59 13.26 -7.09
N GLU A 15 12.97 13.35 -8.34
CA GLU A 15 12.56 12.45 -9.41
C GLU A 15 13.14 11.04 -9.24
N ASP A 16 14.41 10.92 -8.86
CA ASP A 16 15.07 9.62 -8.61
C ASP A 16 14.53 8.92 -7.34
N LEU A 17 13.95 9.66 -6.40
CA LEU A 17 13.32 9.16 -5.18
C LEU A 17 11.82 8.85 -5.37
N HIS A 18 11.27 9.05 -6.57
CA HIS A 18 9.86 8.74 -6.80
C HIS A 18 9.60 7.23 -6.63
N TRP A 19 8.53 6.89 -5.90
CA TRP A 19 8.19 5.51 -5.52
C TRP A 19 8.12 4.54 -6.71
N SER A 20 7.75 5.02 -7.88
CA SER A 20 7.63 4.22 -9.11
C SER A 20 8.96 3.74 -9.69
N LYS A 21 10.08 4.32 -9.28
CA LYS A 21 11.42 3.93 -9.74
C LYS A 21 12.08 2.85 -8.88
N PHE A 22 11.46 2.49 -7.75
CA PHE A 22 12.00 1.44 -6.87
C PHE A 22 11.72 0.06 -7.45
N LYS A 23 12.80 -0.66 -7.80
CA LYS A 23 12.71 -2.06 -8.24
C LYS A 23 12.47 -2.98 -7.06
N GLU A 24 11.73 -4.06 -7.31
CA GLU A 24 11.57 -5.15 -6.34
C GLU A 24 12.95 -5.69 -5.93
N ARG A 25 13.16 -5.75 -4.60
CA ARG A 25 14.35 -6.34 -4.01
C ARG A 25 13.96 -7.69 -3.40
N GLY A 26 14.20 -8.74 -4.13
CA GLY A 26 13.90 -10.09 -3.69
C GLY A 26 13.77 -11.03 -4.90
N SER A 27 13.90 -12.31 -4.67
CA SER A 27 13.68 -13.31 -5.69
C SER A 27 12.31 -13.96 -5.50
N MET A 28 11.66 -14.34 -6.58
CA MET A 28 10.40 -15.09 -6.54
C MET A 28 10.55 -16.40 -5.75
N LEU A 29 11.69 -17.06 -5.89
CA LEU A 29 12.08 -18.24 -5.10
C LEU A 29 12.07 -17.96 -3.59
N GLY A 30 12.54 -16.79 -3.15
CA GLY A 30 12.51 -16.37 -1.75
C GLY A 30 11.08 -16.20 -1.23
N ILE A 31 10.20 -15.59 -2.03
CA ILE A 31 8.79 -15.42 -1.69
C ILE A 31 8.08 -16.77 -1.60
N GLU A 32 8.25 -17.65 -2.60
CA GLU A 32 7.66 -18.99 -2.61
C GLU A 32 8.15 -19.84 -1.43
N THR A 33 9.44 -19.75 -1.08
CA THR A 33 10.01 -20.42 0.09
C THR A 33 9.38 -19.92 1.38
N LEU A 34 9.24 -18.60 1.55
CA LEU A 34 8.60 -18.02 2.74
C LEU A 34 7.13 -18.43 2.84
N VAL A 35 6.40 -18.44 1.72
CA VAL A 35 5.00 -18.92 1.69
C VAL A 35 4.90 -20.39 2.05
N PHE A 36 5.80 -21.23 1.52
CA PHE A 36 5.88 -22.64 1.86
C PHE A 36 6.12 -22.86 3.36
N ILE A 37 7.10 -22.15 3.93
CA ILE A 37 7.42 -22.22 5.36
C ILE A 37 6.21 -21.80 6.20
N HIS A 38 5.57 -20.68 5.85
CA HIS A 38 4.39 -20.20 6.57
C HIS A 38 3.22 -21.20 6.50
N LYS A 39 2.98 -21.79 5.33
CA LYS A 39 1.87 -22.72 5.12
C LYS A 39 2.04 -24.07 5.83
N TYR A 40 3.25 -24.62 5.84
CA TYR A 40 3.50 -26.01 6.28
C TYR A 40 4.24 -26.12 7.61
N LEU A 41 5.08 -25.14 7.97
CA LEU A 41 5.92 -25.18 9.17
C LEU A 41 5.45 -24.23 10.27
N GLY A 42 4.41 -23.43 9.98
CA GLY A 42 3.74 -22.59 10.95
C GLY A 42 4.37 -21.20 11.16
N ASN A 43 3.60 -20.35 11.81
CA ASN A 43 3.88 -18.92 11.96
C ASN A 43 5.13 -18.64 12.83
N TRP A 44 5.43 -19.51 13.79
CA TRP A 44 6.61 -19.32 14.65
C TRP A 44 7.92 -19.45 13.89
N LEU A 45 8.09 -20.54 13.14
CA LEU A 45 9.32 -20.78 12.37
C LEU A 45 9.48 -19.73 11.27
N PHE A 46 8.36 -19.32 10.66
CA PHE A 46 8.36 -18.21 9.70
C PHE A 46 8.97 -16.94 10.32
N LYS A 47 8.50 -16.50 11.51
CA LYS A 47 9.01 -15.31 12.19
C LYS A 47 10.50 -15.40 12.49
N VAL A 48 10.98 -16.58 12.89
CA VAL A 48 12.41 -16.83 13.16
C VAL A 48 13.25 -16.65 11.90
N ILE A 49 12.78 -17.15 10.75
CA ILE A 49 13.49 -17.04 9.47
C ILE A 49 13.37 -15.64 8.89
N LEU A 50 12.21 -15.01 9.04
CA LEU A 50 11.99 -13.64 8.57
C LEU A 50 12.92 -12.64 9.27
N PHE A 51 13.21 -12.82 10.54
CA PHE A 51 13.98 -11.88 11.33
C PHE A 51 15.37 -11.56 10.75
N PRO A 52 16.27 -12.54 10.47
CA PRO A 52 17.56 -12.26 9.85
C PRO A 52 17.42 -11.69 8.42
N VAL A 53 16.41 -12.12 7.67
CA VAL A 53 16.12 -11.56 6.33
C VAL A 53 15.81 -10.08 6.44
N MET A 54 14.97 -9.68 7.40
CA MET A 54 14.61 -8.27 7.60
C MET A 54 15.79 -7.44 8.10
N ILE A 55 16.69 -8.02 8.94
CA ILE A 55 17.95 -7.35 9.32
C ILE A 55 18.80 -7.06 8.07
N TYR A 56 18.99 -8.05 7.21
CA TYR A 56 19.75 -7.89 5.98
C TYR A 56 19.18 -6.75 5.11
N PHE A 57 17.89 -6.78 4.84
CA PHE A 57 17.24 -5.75 4.01
C PHE A 57 17.25 -4.38 4.66
N TYR A 58 17.10 -4.29 5.98
CA TYR A 58 17.18 -3.02 6.70
C TYR A 58 18.58 -2.41 6.65
N LEU A 59 19.62 -3.21 6.82
CA LEU A 59 21.00 -2.75 6.77
C LEU A 59 21.42 -2.31 5.37
N THR A 60 21.00 -3.05 4.33
CA THR A 60 21.36 -2.78 2.93
C THR A 60 20.41 -1.81 2.23
N GLY A 61 19.20 -1.58 2.77
CA GLY A 61 18.16 -0.72 2.19
C GLY A 61 18.21 0.72 2.70
N SER A 62 19.21 1.50 2.31
CA SER A 62 19.39 2.86 2.82
C SER A 62 18.19 3.79 2.55
N VAL A 63 17.57 3.70 1.37
CA VAL A 63 16.42 4.55 1.00
C VAL A 63 15.23 4.27 1.91
N ALA A 64 14.83 3.01 2.07
CA ALA A 64 13.72 2.63 2.94
C ALA A 64 14.00 3.03 4.40
N ARG A 65 15.23 2.76 4.89
CA ARG A 65 15.63 3.13 6.23
C ARG A 65 15.57 4.65 6.47
N ASN A 66 16.07 5.46 5.53
CA ASN A 66 16.04 6.91 5.65
C ASN A 66 14.61 7.45 5.64
N SER A 67 13.72 6.92 4.79
CA SER A 67 12.30 7.29 4.76
C SER A 67 11.60 6.96 6.09
N ILE A 68 11.89 5.79 6.69
CA ILE A 68 11.35 5.42 8.00
C ILE A 68 11.91 6.35 9.09
N HIS A 69 13.19 6.69 9.04
CA HIS A 69 13.79 7.61 10.02
C HIS A 69 13.18 9.00 9.92
N GLN A 70 12.94 9.51 8.71
CA GLN A 70 12.26 10.79 8.49
C GLN A 70 10.83 10.76 9.05
N TYR A 71 10.07 9.70 8.72
CA TYR A 71 8.72 9.52 9.26
C TYR A 71 8.70 9.52 10.79
N LEU A 72 9.58 8.74 11.44
CA LEU A 72 9.66 8.66 12.88
C LEU A 72 10.08 9.98 13.51
N SER A 73 10.99 10.72 12.88
CA SER A 73 11.42 12.04 13.33
C SER A 73 10.27 13.05 13.30
N ASN A 74 9.56 13.12 12.15
CA ASN A 74 8.42 14.02 11.98
C ASN A 74 7.29 13.68 12.95
N LEU A 75 6.95 12.40 13.07
CA LEU A 75 5.90 11.93 13.98
C LEU A 75 6.20 12.30 15.44
N ASN A 76 7.43 12.03 15.91
CA ASN A 76 7.78 12.31 17.31
C ASN A 76 7.92 13.80 17.59
N LYS A 77 8.43 14.56 16.64
CA LYS A 77 8.49 16.02 16.74
C LYS A 77 7.09 16.64 16.79
N HIS A 78 6.21 16.22 15.88
CA HIS A 78 4.84 16.74 15.79
C HIS A 78 3.98 16.33 16.99
N LYS A 79 4.00 15.07 17.39
CA LYS A 79 3.13 14.53 18.43
C LYS A 79 3.61 14.84 19.86
N ASN A 80 4.92 14.73 20.09
CA ASN A 80 5.49 14.72 21.43
C ASN A 80 6.52 15.83 21.66
N ASN A 81 6.84 16.63 20.64
CA ASN A 81 7.94 17.60 20.63
C ASN A 81 9.30 16.99 21.06
N ILE A 82 9.53 15.72 20.69
CA ILE A 82 10.72 14.95 21.06
C ILE A 82 11.60 14.73 19.84
N THR A 83 12.88 14.99 19.98
CA THR A 83 13.90 14.65 19.00
C THR A 83 14.51 13.29 19.35
N LEU A 84 14.42 12.32 18.43
CA LEU A 84 14.99 10.99 18.63
C LEU A 84 16.49 10.98 18.36
N THR A 85 17.25 10.27 19.19
CA THR A 85 18.67 10.00 18.94
C THR A 85 18.85 9.03 17.77
N LYS A 86 20.07 8.99 17.18
CA LYS A 86 20.39 8.05 16.09
C LYS A 86 20.14 6.59 16.47
N ALA A 87 20.47 6.20 17.70
CA ALA A 87 20.23 4.85 18.19
C ALA A 87 18.73 4.54 18.32
N GLN A 88 17.94 5.47 18.82
CA GLN A 88 16.48 5.33 18.89
C GLN A 88 15.84 5.27 17.51
N LEU A 89 16.29 6.09 16.56
CA LEU A 89 15.84 6.04 15.16
C LEU A 89 16.14 4.68 14.53
N PHE A 90 17.35 4.16 14.76
CA PHE A 90 17.74 2.86 14.22
C PHE A 90 16.89 1.73 14.80
N SER A 91 16.76 1.66 16.13
CA SER A 91 15.99 0.61 16.82
C SER A 91 14.49 0.66 16.49
N LYS A 92 13.87 1.85 16.61
CA LYS A 92 12.45 2.04 16.27
C LYS A 92 12.22 1.84 14.77
N GLY A 93 13.16 2.28 13.93
CA GLY A 93 13.10 2.11 12.48
C GLY A 93 13.14 0.64 12.08
N PHE A 94 14.02 -0.16 12.70
CA PHE A 94 14.03 -1.60 12.47
C PHE A 94 12.70 -2.25 12.88
N ARG A 95 12.13 -1.85 14.02
CA ARG A 95 10.83 -2.36 14.46
C ARG A 95 9.72 -2.08 13.43
N VAL A 96 9.65 -0.85 12.90
CA VAL A 96 8.69 -0.49 11.84
C VAL A 96 8.91 -1.36 10.59
N PHE A 97 10.18 -1.52 10.19
CA PHE A 97 10.54 -2.32 9.02
C PHE A 97 10.19 -3.80 9.20
N TYR A 98 10.43 -4.36 10.39
CA TYR A 98 10.07 -5.74 10.72
C TYR A 98 8.56 -5.95 10.77
N CYS A 99 7.80 -5.01 11.35
CA CYS A 99 6.32 -5.04 11.32
C CYS A 99 5.78 -5.02 9.90
N PHE A 100 6.41 -4.26 8.98
CA PHE A 100 6.07 -4.30 7.57
C PHE A 100 6.31 -5.70 6.96
N GLY A 101 7.41 -6.35 7.31
CA GLY A 101 7.68 -7.74 6.89
C GLY A 101 6.62 -8.73 7.41
N LEU A 102 6.17 -8.57 8.66
CA LEU A 102 5.07 -9.38 9.22
C LEU A 102 3.75 -9.12 8.48
N ALA A 103 3.42 -7.87 8.17
CA ALA A 103 2.20 -7.53 7.45
C ALA A 103 2.13 -8.16 6.04
N ILE A 104 3.27 -8.46 5.41
CA ILE A 104 3.31 -9.21 4.15
C ILE A 104 2.77 -10.64 4.36
N VAL A 105 3.03 -11.25 5.52
CA VAL A 105 2.52 -12.60 5.85
C VAL A 105 1.02 -12.59 6.04
N ASP A 106 0.50 -11.58 6.74
CA ASP A 106 -0.93 -11.44 6.95
C ASP A 106 -1.68 -11.30 5.61
N LYS A 107 -1.01 -10.73 4.58
CA LYS A 107 -1.55 -10.73 3.21
C LYS A 107 -1.70 -12.14 2.65
N PHE A 108 -0.72 -13.02 2.88
CA PHE A 108 -0.83 -14.41 2.43
C PHE A 108 -1.98 -15.14 3.12
N ASP A 109 -2.19 -14.92 4.41
CA ASP A 109 -3.31 -15.52 5.13
C ASP A 109 -4.67 -15.03 4.59
N ALA A 110 -4.78 -13.75 4.29
CA ALA A 110 -5.95 -13.19 3.63
C ALA A 110 -6.18 -13.80 2.24
N TRP A 111 -5.11 -14.01 1.44
CA TRP A 111 -5.21 -14.62 0.11
C TRP A 111 -5.54 -16.11 0.16
N LEU A 112 -5.10 -16.81 1.18
CA LEU A 112 -5.39 -18.23 1.39
C LEU A 112 -6.80 -18.44 1.99
N GLY A 113 -7.57 -17.37 2.20
CA GLY A 113 -8.92 -17.44 2.77
C GLY A 113 -8.95 -17.82 4.25
N LYS A 114 -7.85 -17.60 4.98
CA LYS A 114 -7.78 -17.88 6.41
C LYS A 114 -8.35 -16.76 7.27
N VAL A 115 -8.62 -15.59 6.69
CA VAL A 115 -9.22 -14.45 7.39
C VAL A 115 -10.71 -14.46 7.12
N ASN A 116 -11.51 -14.63 8.15
CA ASN A 116 -12.96 -14.55 8.10
C ASN A 116 -13.43 -13.17 8.56
N ILE A 117 -14.63 -12.77 8.13
CA ILE A 117 -15.23 -11.50 8.56
C ILE A 117 -15.45 -11.45 10.08
N GLU A 118 -15.69 -12.60 10.69
CA GLU A 118 -15.89 -12.75 12.14
C GLU A 118 -14.62 -12.43 12.95
N ASP A 119 -13.45 -12.52 12.30
CA ASP A 119 -12.15 -12.16 12.90
C ASP A 119 -11.85 -10.65 12.84
N ILE A 120 -12.77 -9.86 12.22
CA ILE A 120 -12.57 -8.43 11.96
C ILE A 120 -13.48 -7.59 12.85
N ASP A 121 -12.90 -6.77 13.69
CA ASP A 121 -13.62 -5.79 14.49
C ASP A 121 -13.90 -4.52 13.67
N ILE A 122 -15.18 -4.27 13.38
CA ILE A 122 -15.63 -3.13 12.58
C ILE A 122 -15.97 -1.98 13.52
N VAL A 123 -15.04 -1.02 13.65
CA VAL A 123 -15.16 0.09 14.60
C VAL A 123 -16.28 1.07 14.22
N ASN A 124 -16.56 1.27 12.94
CA ASN A 124 -17.62 2.16 12.45
C ASN A 124 -18.69 1.35 11.69
N ASP A 125 -19.62 0.77 12.42
CA ASP A 125 -20.69 -0.05 11.85
C ASP A 125 -21.61 0.77 10.92
N GLU A 126 -21.92 2.01 11.25
CA GLU A 126 -22.78 2.87 10.43
C GLU A 126 -22.17 3.09 9.02
N ALA A 127 -20.89 3.42 8.94
CA ALA A 127 -20.21 3.59 7.66
C ALA A 127 -20.11 2.25 6.90
N TYR A 128 -19.93 1.14 7.60
CA TYR A 128 -19.91 -0.19 7.02
C TYR A 128 -21.27 -0.56 6.44
N GLN A 129 -22.35 -0.35 7.17
CA GLN A 129 -23.72 -0.61 6.69
C GLN A 129 -24.08 0.30 5.51
N ALA A 130 -23.70 1.58 5.55
CA ALA A 130 -23.89 2.50 4.43
C ALA A 130 -23.19 1.98 3.17
N LEU A 131 -21.96 1.46 3.30
CA LEU A 131 -21.21 0.88 2.20
C LEU A 131 -21.87 -0.39 1.65
N LEU A 132 -22.37 -1.27 2.51
CA LEU A 132 -23.09 -2.49 2.09
C LEU A 132 -24.39 -2.18 1.35
N ASN A 133 -25.13 -1.15 1.77
CA ASN A 133 -26.43 -0.78 1.22
C ASN A 133 -26.32 0.15 -0.02
N ALA A 134 -25.15 0.72 -0.29
CA ALA A 134 -24.95 1.57 -1.47
C ALA A 134 -25.11 0.76 -2.77
N GLN A 135 -25.70 1.35 -3.80
CA GLN A 135 -25.81 0.70 -5.11
C GLN A 135 -24.43 0.44 -5.71
N GLY A 136 -23.53 1.44 -5.67
CA GLY A 136 -22.11 1.34 -6.01
C GLY A 136 -21.30 2.23 -5.09
N ALA A 137 -19.97 2.11 -5.09
CA ALA A 137 -19.14 2.87 -4.17
C ALA A 137 -17.78 3.23 -4.75
N VAL A 138 -17.28 4.42 -4.36
CA VAL A 138 -15.86 4.78 -4.49
C VAL A 138 -15.25 4.74 -3.10
N ILE A 139 -14.22 3.89 -2.93
CA ILE A 139 -13.54 3.67 -1.65
C ILE A 139 -12.16 4.30 -1.73
N PHE A 140 -11.96 5.37 -0.97
CA PHE A 140 -10.62 5.93 -0.78
C PHE A 140 -9.86 5.12 0.24
N SER A 141 -8.66 4.72 -0.13
CA SER A 141 -7.79 3.94 0.72
C SER A 141 -6.39 4.54 0.82
N ALA A 142 -5.62 4.04 1.78
CA ALA A 142 -4.22 4.37 1.98
C ALA A 142 -3.42 3.09 2.24
N HIS A 143 -2.10 3.14 2.02
CA HIS A 143 -1.21 2.02 2.37
C HIS A 143 -0.94 1.97 3.89
N LEU A 144 -2.01 2.06 4.67
CA LEU A 144 -1.99 1.98 6.12
C LEU A 144 -2.67 0.67 6.55
N GLY A 145 -1.94 -0.18 7.26
CA GLY A 145 -2.43 -1.50 7.64
C GLY A 145 -2.41 -2.53 6.50
N ASN A 146 -3.31 -3.49 6.54
CA ASN A 146 -3.40 -4.58 5.57
C ASN A 146 -4.70 -4.53 4.76
N MET A 147 -4.62 -3.96 3.57
CA MET A 147 -5.79 -3.82 2.67
C MET A 147 -6.32 -5.15 2.14
N GLU A 148 -5.52 -6.21 2.16
CA GLU A 148 -5.98 -7.55 1.76
C GLU A 148 -6.98 -8.14 2.75
N VAL A 149 -6.90 -7.73 4.02
CA VAL A 149 -7.92 -8.08 5.03
C VAL A 149 -9.24 -7.40 4.71
N CYS A 150 -9.22 -6.13 4.30
CA CYS A 150 -10.43 -5.42 3.88
C CYS A 150 -11.11 -6.10 2.68
N ARG A 151 -10.33 -6.74 1.80
CA ARG A 151 -10.87 -7.54 0.70
C ARG A 151 -11.74 -8.71 1.19
N ALA A 152 -11.35 -9.37 2.27
CA ALA A 152 -12.09 -10.49 2.84
C ALA A 152 -13.54 -10.08 3.19
N ILE A 153 -13.73 -8.82 3.63
CA ILE A 153 -15.04 -8.24 3.94
C ILE A 153 -15.99 -8.29 2.71
N PHE A 154 -15.45 -7.95 1.52
CA PHE A 154 -16.27 -7.90 0.30
C PHE A 154 -16.36 -9.24 -0.43
N SER A 155 -15.52 -10.20 -0.10
CA SER A 155 -15.49 -11.53 -0.71
C SER A 155 -16.33 -12.55 0.06
N SER A 156 -16.64 -12.27 1.33
CA SER A 156 -17.43 -13.13 2.23
C SER A 156 -18.84 -12.55 2.47
N GLY A 157 -19.81 -13.42 2.71
CA GLY A 157 -21.17 -13.04 3.02
C GLY A 157 -22.12 -12.97 1.83
N GLU A 158 -23.39 -12.59 2.11
CA GLU A 158 -24.48 -12.51 1.13
C GLU A 158 -24.32 -11.35 0.13
N ASN A 159 -23.60 -10.29 0.51
CA ASN A 159 -23.38 -9.09 -0.27
C ASN A 159 -22.05 -9.09 -1.01
N LYS A 160 -21.75 -10.17 -1.74
CA LYS A 160 -20.55 -10.25 -2.59
C LYS A 160 -20.58 -9.14 -3.64
N ARG A 161 -19.61 -8.24 -3.55
CA ARG A 161 -19.49 -7.14 -4.49
C ARG A 161 -18.17 -7.25 -5.24
N LYS A 162 -18.18 -7.00 -6.54
CA LYS A 162 -16.95 -6.93 -7.32
C LYS A 162 -16.15 -5.68 -6.92
N LEU A 163 -14.89 -5.90 -6.58
CA LEU A 163 -13.94 -4.84 -6.29
C LEU A 163 -13.06 -4.55 -7.50
N ASN A 164 -13.02 -3.30 -7.91
CA ASN A 164 -12.11 -2.82 -8.95
C ASN A 164 -11.04 -1.97 -8.28
N VAL A 165 -9.82 -2.47 -8.22
CA VAL A 165 -8.70 -1.77 -7.61
C VAL A 165 -7.91 -1.07 -8.69
N ILE A 166 -7.87 0.27 -8.59
CA ILE A 166 -7.05 1.08 -9.49
C ILE A 166 -5.58 0.91 -9.10
N THR A 167 -4.76 0.48 -10.03
CA THR A 167 -3.34 0.22 -9.82
C THR A 167 -2.48 0.69 -10.98
N TYR A 168 -1.23 1.05 -10.66
CA TYR A 168 -0.20 1.36 -11.64
C TYR A 168 0.64 0.11 -11.93
N ASN A 169 0.71 -0.31 -13.19
CA ASN A 169 1.09 -1.68 -13.57
C ASN A 169 2.56 -1.93 -13.88
N GLU A 170 3.45 -0.94 -13.84
CA GLU A 170 4.80 -1.14 -14.40
C GLU A 170 5.75 -2.00 -13.54
N HIS A 171 5.43 -2.29 -12.27
CA HIS A 171 6.46 -2.75 -11.35
C HIS A 171 6.32 -4.15 -10.76
N THR A 172 5.20 -4.88 -10.96
CA THR A 172 5.02 -6.19 -10.30
C THR A 172 4.36 -7.29 -11.13
N PRO A 173 4.82 -7.58 -12.37
CA PRO A 173 4.21 -8.65 -13.17
C PRO A 173 4.33 -10.03 -12.50
N SER A 174 5.47 -10.31 -11.85
CA SER A 174 5.73 -11.58 -11.15
C SER A 174 4.80 -11.78 -9.97
N PHE A 175 4.59 -10.74 -9.18
CA PHE A 175 3.71 -10.74 -8.03
C PHE A 175 2.23 -10.88 -8.43
N ASN A 176 1.79 -10.16 -9.45
CA ASN A 176 0.42 -10.26 -9.98
C ASN A 176 0.12 -11.66 -10.54
N ASN A 177 1.09 -12.29 -11.21
CA ASN A 177 0.96 -13.67 -11.68
C ASN A 177 0.90 -14.67 -10.52
N PHE A 178 1.66 -14.43 -9.45
CA PHE A 178 1.57 -15.22 -8.23
C PHE A 178 0.19 -15.10 -7.57
N LEU A 179 -0.35 -13.88 -7.44
CA LEU A 179 -1.69 -13.64 -6.90
C LEU A 179 -2.78 -14.39 -7.66
N LYS A 180 -2.75 -14.33 -9.00
CA LYS A 180 -3.69 -15.05 -9.84
C LYS A 180 -3.64 -16.58 -9.66
N LYS A 181 -2.46 -17.13 -9.34
CA LYS A 181 -2.29 -18.56 -9.06
C LYS A 181 -2.84 -18.97 -7.69
N VAL A 182 -2.65 -18.10 -6.67
CA VAL A 182 -3.02 -18.40 -5.28
C VAL A 182 -4.51 -18.22 -5.04
N ASN A 183 -5.14 -17.25 -5.71
CA ASN A 183 -6.54 -16.91 -5.49
C ASN A 183 -7.30 -16.74 -6.81
N LYS A 184 -7.71 -17.87 -7.41
CA LYS A 184 -8.50 -17.88 -8.66
C LYS A 184 -9.91 -17.32 -8.49
N ASP A 185 -10.45 -17.35 -7.27
CA ASP A 185 -11.84 -16.97 -6.95
C ASP A 185 -11.96 -15.56 -6.36
N ALA A 186 -10.85 -14.82 -6.30
CA ALA A 186 -10.90 -13.44 -5.83
C ALA A 186 -11.73 -12.59 -6.80
N ALA A 187 -12.85 -12.09 -6.34
CA ALA A 187 -13.71 -11.15 -7.06
C ALA A 187 -13.08 -9.74 -7.20
N ILE A 188 -11.74 -9.70 -7.41
CA ILE A 188 -10.99 -8.47 -7.60
C ILE A 188 -10.59 -8.34 -9.06
N ASN A 189 -10.96 -7.22 -9.61
CA ASN A 189 -10.50 -6.76 -10.91
C ASN A 189 -9.46 -5.66 -10.71
N PHE A 190 -8.26 -5.85 -11.23
CA PHE A 190 -7.23 -4.81 -11.25
C PHE A 190 -7.40 -3.98 -12.52
N ILE A 191 -7.71 -2.70 -12.33
CA ILE A 191 -7.78 -1.74 -13.44
C ILE A 191 -6.44 -1.03 -13.52
N HIS A 192 -5.69 -1.35 -14.58
CA HIS A 192 -4.38 -0.77 -14.82
C HIS A 192 -4.53 0.55 -15.57
N ILE A 193 -4.21 1.64 -14.91
CA ILE A 193 -4.29 2.98 -15.50
C ILE A 193 -2.88 3.53 -15.66
N ASN A 194 -2.40 3.53 -16.90
CA ASN A 194 -1.12 4.17 -17.24
C ASN A 194 -1.34 5.66 -17.58
N ASN A 195 -2.40 5.98 -18.30
CA ASN A 195 -2.81 7.35 -18.63
C ASN A 195 -4.32 7.47 -18.44
N PHE A 196 -4.73 8.05 -17.32
CA PHE A 196 -6.15 8.24 -17.02
C PHE A 196 -6.76 9.28 -17.95
N GLY A 197 -7.77 8.87 -18.70
CA GLY A 197 -8.48 9.72 -19.65
C GLY A 197 -10.00 9.73 -19.44
N PRO A 198 -10.74 10.53 -20.25
CA PRO A 198 -12.19 10.59 -20.17
C PRO A 198 -12.89 9.23 -20.36
N ALA A 199 -12.34 8.37 -21.22
CA ALA A 199 -12.89 7.03 -21.46
C ALA A 199 -12.81 6.15 -20.19
N ASP A 200 -11.71 6.24 -19.43
CA ASP A 200 -11.54 5.51 -18.17
C ASP A 200 -12.56 6.00 -17.13
N SER A 201 -12.80 7.31 -17.06
CA SER A 201 -13.81 7.89 -16.16
C SER A 201 -15.21 7.35 -16.48
N ILE A 202 -15.57 7.25 -17.75
CA ILE A 202 -16.85 6.71 -18.20
C ILE A 202 -16.97 5.23 -17.80
N GLN A 203 -15.93 4.44 -18.02
CA GLN A 203 -15.92 3.03 -17.61
C GLN A 203 -16.05 2.85 -16.09
N LEU A 204 -15.35 3.68 -15.31
CA LEU A 204 -15.46 3.62 -13.85
C LEU A 204 -16.85 4.00 -13.37
N LYS A 205 -17.44 5.06 -13.96
CA LYS A 205 -18.82 5.45 -13.67
C LYS A 205 -19.80 4.31 -13.95
N GLN A 206 -19.70 3.66 -15.12
CA GLN A 206 -20.56 2.54 -15.48
C GLN A 206 -20.45 1.39 -14.45
N LYS A 207 -19.24 1.06 -13.99
CA LYS A 207 -19.05 0.05 -12.96
C LYS A 207 -19.72 0.38 -11.64
N ILE A 208 -19.70 1.67 -11.23
CA ILE A 208 -20.40 2.13 -10.04
C ILE A 208 -21.92 1.98 -10.24
N GLU A 209 -22.44 2.35 -11.40
CA GLU A 209 -23.86 2.21 -11.75
C GLU A 209 -24.29 0.75 -11.80
N ASP A 210 -23.39 -0.16 -12.20
CA ASP A 210 -23.59 -1.63 -12.19
C ASP A 210 -23.50 -2.25 -10.78
N GLY A 211 -23.31 -1.44 -9.72
CA GLY A 211 -23.26 -1.89 -8.33
C GLY A 211 -21.88 -2.36 -7.87
N GLU A 212 -20.83 -2.15 -8.67
CA GLU A 212 -19.46 -2.51 -8.32
C GLU A 212 -18.81 -1.44 -7.41
N ALA A 213 -17.73 -1.79 -6.69
CA ALA A 213 -16.94 -0.84 -5.91
C ALA A 213 -15.61 -0.55 -6.59
N ILE A 214 -15.22 0.72 -6.60
CA ILE A 214 -13.93 1.19 -7.08
C ILE A 214 -13.06 1.54 -5.87
N VAL A 215 -11.88 0.94 -5.77
CA VAL A 215 -10.91 1.22 -4.70
C VAL A 215 -9.74 2.02 -5.26
N ILE A 216 -9.47 3.17 -4.66
CA ILE A 216 -8.41 4.10 -5.07
C ILE A 216 -7.50 4.37 -3.88
N PHE A 217 -6.19 4.13 -4.06
CA PHE A 217 -5.18 4.55 -3.09
C PHE A 217 -4.84 6.03 -3.33
N ALA A 218 -5.18 6.87 -2.36
CA ALA A 218 -5.05 8.33 -2.47
C ALA A 218 -3.79 8.89 -1.77
N ASP A 219 -2.96 8.05 -1.19
CA ASP A 219 -1.77 8.41 -0.41
C ASP A 219 -0.47 8.45 -1.22
N ARG A 220 -0.54 8.29 -2.55
CA ARG A 220 0.61 8.38 -3.45
C ARG A 220 0.38 9.43 -4.53
N THR A 221 1.47 10.09 -4.94
CA THR A 221 1.45 11.01 -6.08
C THR A 221 1.33 10.26 -7.39
N SER A 222 0.76 10.92 -8.41
CA SER A 222 0.66 10.37 -9.75
C SER A 222 2.05 10.17 -10.37
N VAL A 223 2.24 9.07 -11.10
CA VAL A 223 3.49 8.79 -11.84
C VAL A 223 3.62 9.71 -13.04
N ASN A 224 2.53 9.88 -13.80
CA ASN A 224 2.53 10.63 -15.06
C ASN A 224 2.38 12.14 -14.87
N ASN A 225 1.83 12.57 -13.73
CA ASN A 225 1.64 13.99 -13.42
C ASN A 225 1.93 14.25 -11.92
N PRO A 226 3.21 14.19 -11.51
CA PRO A 226 3.62 14.36 -10.11
C PRO A 226 3.32 15.77 -9.56
N GLU A 227 3.15 16.77 -10.43
CA GLU A 227 2.82 18.15 -10.05
C GLU A 227 1.33 18.35 -9.79
N SER A 228 0.46 17.41 -10.21
CA SER A 228 -0.99 17.48 -9.96
C SER A 228 -1.32 17.02 -8.53
N VAL A 229 -0.96 17.86 -7.56
CA VAL A 229 -1.07 17.56 -6.13
C VAL A 229 -1.74 18.69 -5.35
N TYR A 230 -2.36 18.31 -4.23
CA TYR A 230 -2.66 19.20 -3.12
C TYR A 230 -1.55 19.07 -2.08
N ASN A 231 -0.93 20.18 -1.70
CA ASN A 231 0.00 20.20 -0.58
C ASN A 231 -0.79 20.49 0.70
N VAL A 232 -0.81 19.50 1.60
CA VAL A 232 -1.56 19.61 2.85
C VAL A 232 -0.64 19.39 4.06
N PRO A 233 -0.90 19.99 5.22
CA PRO A 233 -0.15 19.70 6.44
C PRO A 233 -0.29 18.23 6.84
N PHE A 234 0.84 17.54 6.96
CA PHE A 234 0.90 16.14 7.37
C PHE A 234 2.13 15.89 8.25
N LEU A 235 1.94 15.49 9.50
CA LEU A 235 2.99 15.25 10.49
C LEU A 235 3.94 16.45 10.70
N GLY A 236 3.38 17.67 10.69
CA GLY A 236 4.11 18.91 10.91
C GLY A 236 4.87 19.47 9.70
N GLU A 237 4.78 18.80 8.56
CA GLU A 237 5.36 19.22 7.29
C GLU A 237 4.26 19.24 6.20
N ASN A 238 4.50 19.89 5.07
CA ASN A 238 3.60 19.81 3.93
C ASN A 238 3.90 18.56 3.11
N ALA A 239 2.87 17.75 2.86
CA ALA A 239 2.97 16.56 2.02
C ALA A 239 2.09 16.68 0.78
N PRO A 240 2.56 16.21 -0.40
CA PRO A 240 1.80 16.21 -1.64
C PRO A 240 0.86 14.99 -1.70
N PHE A 241 -0.43 15.24 -1.97
CA PHE A 241 -1.44 14.22 -2.26
C PHE A 241 -1.98 14.40 -3.67
N ALA A 242 -2.14 13.31 -4.44
CA ALA A 242 -2.62 13.39 -5.81
C ALA A 242 -4.03 13.97 -5.90
N LYS A 243 -4.28 14.86 -6.89
CA LYS A 243 -5.61 15.41 -7.16
C LYS A 243 -6.57 14.42 -7.81
N GLY A 244 -6.04 13.49 -8.62
CA GLY A 244 -6.84 12.58 -9.44
C GLY A 244 -7.89 11.78 -8.66
N PRO A 245 -7.58 11.14 -7.55
CA PRO A 245 -8.56 10.42 -6.73
C PRO A 245 -9.76 11.28 -6.34
N PHE A 246 -9.52 12.53 -5.90
CA PHE A 246 -10.57 13.46 -5.46
C PHE A 246 -11.37 14.07 -6.61
N ALA A 247 -10.84 14.07 -7.82
CA ALA A 247 -11.56 14.52 -9.01
C ALA A 247 -12.49 13.44 -9.57
N LEU A 248 -12.30 12.18 -9.17
CA LEU A 248 -13.13 11.05 -9.59
C LEU A 248 -14.36 10.87 -8.70
N ALA A 249 -14.31 11.33 -7.45
CA ALA A 249 -15.42 11.27 -6.49
C ALA A 249 -16.42 12.39 -6.68
#